data_5fb2d6ad41b8316c186fbef5619c7e41
#
_entry.id   5fb2d6ad41b8316c186fbef5619c7e41
#
_cell.length_a   1.000
_cell.length_b   1.000
_cell.length_c   1.000
_cell.angle_alpha   90.00
_cell.angle_beta   90.00
_cell.angle_gamma   90.00
#
_symmetry.space_group_name_H-M   'P 1'
#
loop_
_entity.id
_entity.type
_entity.pdbx_description
1 polymer ?
#
loop_
_entity_poly.entity_id
_entity_poly.type
_entity_poly.pdbx_seq_one_letter_code
_entity_poly.pdbx_strand_id
1 'polypeptide(L)'
;MENNNLSEQLDLKFSDYEYIRPDFDEIEKVVKEQTEKVKNAEHVNAAHEAYQRFSYALESADSMITLASIRNSINTKDEFYEKEIEFIQENSPHIEGSVVEFKKALLESKFREQLEEKLGKYLFQQYENDLLTFKPEIVEDLIEESKLSTEYQKLLASCQMDWDGEKLNLTQLGKYTQDKDRETRKKANHLVAKFFEDNTEKLDEIYDKLVKVRDNMAKKLGYKNYVELGYKRMGRVDYNADDVKNYREQIISEIVPLATKLRERQAKRVGHALKFYDEGLQFESGNAKPHGDKDWCLERAKKMYKELSPETDEFFNFMLDHDLFDLDAKPGKAGGGYCTYMSKWRSPFIFANFNGTTHDVEVLTHEAGHAFQVFNSRDYIPEYLWPGMESAEIHSMSMEFFTWPWMNLFFEDEVDKFKFSHLQGAILFLPYGALIDEFQHYVYENPTATPVERRKTFRELEKKYLPHRDYDGIKILEEGGFWFRQGHVFSSPFYYIDYTLAQVCALQFWEKDRENHEEAWKDYLTLCRAGGTKPFLGLVKLANLNNPFIDGTIKKTIAPVVEYLDQVDDSKF
;
A
#
# COMPACT_ATOMS: atom_id res chain seq x y z
N MET A 1 24.83 -27.13 13.92
CA MET A 1 23.56 -27.83 13.55
C MET A 1 22.51 -26.88 12.92
N GLU A 2 22.76 -25.54 12.86
CA GLU A 2 21.81 -24.54 12.35
C GLU A 2 21.86 -24.33 10.82
N ASN A 3 23.00 -24.62 10.16
CA ASN A 3 23.12 -24.37 8.70
C ASN A 3 22.44 -25.42 7.80
N ASN A 4 22.13 -26.62 8.29
CA ASN A 4 21.45 -27.65 7.48
C ASN A 4 19.91 -27.47 7.47
N ASN A 5 19.34 -26.80 8.48
CA ASN A 5 17.88 -26.53 8.52
C ASN A 5 17.47 -25.37 7.60
N LEU A 6 18.36 -24.41 7.33
CA LEU A 6 18.07 -23.28 6.45
C LEU A 6 17.94 -23.71 4.98
N SER A 7 18.79 -24.62 4.50
CA SER A 7 18.72 -25.09 3.11
C SER A 7 17.50 -25.94 2.80
N GLU A 8 17.03 -26.76 3.75
CA GLU A 8 15.80 -27.56 3.59
C GLU A 8 14.53 -26.71 3.67
N GLN A 9 14.54 -25.60 4.42
CA GLN A 9 13.42 -24.65 4.48
C GLN A 9 13.26 -23.79 3.22
N LEU A 10 14.32 -23.60 2.46
CA LEU A 10 14.34 -22.79 1.23
C LEU A 10 13.78 -23.51 0.00
N ASP A 11 13.56 -24.82 0.06
CA ASP A 11 13.00 -25.63 -1.05
C ASP A 11 11.49 -25.90 -0.92
N LEU A 12 10.84 -25.41 0.14
CA LEU A 12 9.42 -25.65 0.38
C LEU A 12 8.53 -24.77 -0.50
N LYS A 13 7.43 -25.34 -1.00
CA LYS A 13 6.36 -24.56 -1.62
C LYS A 13 5.46 -23.91 -0.57
N PHE A 14 4.76 -22.85 -0.92
CA PHE A 14 3.83 -22.15 -0.02
C PHE A 14 2.79 -23.09 0.62
N SER A 15 2.31 -24.08 -0.13
CA SER A 15 1.37 -25.11 0.39
C SER A 15 1.92 -25.90 1.57
N ASP A 16 3.25 -26.07 1.62
CA ASP A 16 3.95 -26.92 2.60
C ASP A 16 4.36 -26.13 3.86
N TYR A 17 4.11 -24.81 3.87
CA TYR A 17 4.41 -23.97 5.04
C TYR A 17 3.50 -24.36 6.20
N GLU A 18 4.12 -24.86 7.27
CA GLU A 18 3.39 -25.29 8.45
C GLU A 18 3.05 -24.11 9.35
N TYR A 19 1.74 -23.93 9.64
CA TYR A 19 1.26 -22.95 10.60
C TYR A 19 1.34 -23.48 12.01
N ILE A 20 1.94 -22.72 12.90
CA ILE A 20 1.98 -22.97 14.34
C ILE A 20 1.46 -21.72 15.04
N ARG A 21 0.41 -21.85 15.85
CA ARG A 21 -0.14 -20.71 16.60
C ARG A 21 0.94 -20.08 17.46
N PRO A 22 1.17 -18.74 17.37
CA PRO A 22 2.13 -18.04 18.24
C PRO A 22 1.75 -18.17 19.71
N ASP A 23 2.74 -18.48 20.55
CA ASP A 23 2.62 -18.47 22.00
C ASP A 23 3.04 -17.10 22.53
N PHE A 24 2.08 -16.17 22.65
CA PHE A 24 2.35 -14.79 23.07
C PHE A 24 2.88 -14.69 24.50
N ASP A 25 2.53 -15.63 25.39
CA ASP A 25 3.06 -15.67 26.77
C ASP A 25 4.56 -16.02 26.77
N GLU A 26 4.97 -17.02 25.98
CA GLU A 26 6.39 -17.38 25.87
C GLU A 26 7.17 -16.30 25.12
N ILE A 27 6.60 -15.66 24.10
CA ILE A 27 7.23 -14.51 23.40
C ILE A 27 7.46 -13.38 24.38
N GLU A 28 6.46 -12.98 25.16
CA GLU A 28 6.56 -11.93 26.17
C GLU A 28 7.65 -12.24 27.21
N LYS A 29 7.70 -13.48 27.66
CA LYS A 29 8.73 -13.94 28.60
C LYS A 29 10.14 -13.80 28.01
N VAL A 30 10.34 -14.25 26.74
CA VAL A 30 11.62 -14.08 26.05
C VAL A 30 11.98 -12.59 25.94
N VAL A 31 11.05 -11.72 25.54
CA VAL A 31 11.27 -10.28 25.43
C VAL A 31 11.72 -9.69 26.77
N LYS A 32 11.03 -10.03 27.87
CA LYS A 32 11.40 -9.57 29.22
C LYS A 32 12.78 -10.05 29.66
N GLU A 33 13.11 -11.32 29.38
CA GLU A 33 14.45 -11.86 29.68
C GLU A 33 15.56 -11.15 28.89
N GLN A 34 15.34 -10.86 27.61
CA GLN A 34 16.33 -10.14 26.82
C GLN A 34 16.44 -8.67 27.24
N THR A 35 15.35 -8.04 27.68
CA THR A 35 15.35 -6.69 28.26
C THR A 35 16.29 -6.60 29.46
N GLU A 36 16.20 -7.56 30.39
CA GLU A 36 17.09 -7.61 31.55
C GLU A 36 18.55 -7.90 31.15
N LYS A 37 18.79 -8.68 30.10
CA LYS A 37 20.15 -8.89 29.59
C LYS A 37 20.76 -7.63 28.98
N VAL A 38 19.98 -6.82 28.25
CA VAL A 38 20.44 -5.51 27.75
C VAL A 38 20.80 -4.58 28.90
N LYS A 39 19.94 -4.45 29.92
CA LYS A 39 20.16 -3.59 31.09
C LYS A 39 21.41 -3.96 31.90
N ASN A 40 21.67 -5.27 32.01
CA ASN A 40 22.77 -5.81 32.80
C ASN A 40 24.01 -6.19 31.94
N ALA A 41 24.04 -5.83 30.66
CA ALA A 41 25.15 -6.17 29.78
C ALA A 41 26.47 -5.60 30.29
N GLU A 42 27.52 -6.43 30.31
CA GLU A 42 28.87 -6.01 30.69
C GLU A 42 29.72 -5.54 29.50
N HIS A 43 29.35 -5.98 28.29
CA HIS A 43 29.99 -5.60 27.02
C HIS A 43 28.98 -5.55 25.88
N VAL A 44 29.31 -4.83 24.81
CA VAL A 44 28.42 -4.59 23.67
C VAL A 44 27.88 -5.88 23.01
N ASN A 45 28.70 -6.93 22.95
CA ASN A 45 28.26 -8.19 22.33
C ASN A 45 27.14 -8.87 23.12
N ALA A 46 27.13 -8.77 24.47
CA ALA A 46 26.03 -9.32 25.27
C ALA A 46 24.70 -8.59 24.99
N ALA A 47 24.73 -7.26 24.82
CA ALA A 47 23.55 -6.49 24.45
C ALA A 47 23.12 -6.80 22.99
N HIS A 48 24.06 -6.98 22.08
CA HIS A 48 23.78 -7.35 20.71
C HIS A 48 23.18 -8.77 20.57
N GLU A 49 23.70 -9.75 21.32
CA GLU A 49 23.13 -11.10 21.38
C GLU A 49 21.69 -11.10 21.96
N ALA A 50 21.44 -10.25 22.94
CA ALA A 50 20.09 -10.07 23.48
C ALA A 50 19.14 -9.48 22.41
N TYR A 51 19.59 -8.50 21.63
CA TYR A 51 18.84 -7.99 20.48
C TYR A 51 18.55 -9.11 19.46
N GLN A 52 19.52 -9.91 19.09
CA GLN A 52 19.32 -11.00 18.11
C GLN A 52 18.27 -12.01 18.58
N ARG A 53 18.23 -12.34 19.89
CA ARG A 53 17.23 -13.26 20.46
C ARG A 53 15.84 -12.64 20.53
N PHE A 54 15.77 -11.37 20.88
CA PHE A 54 14.54 -10.58 20.82
C PHE A 54 13.96 -10.55 19.40
N SER A 55 14.78 -10.17 18.42
CA SER A 55 14.43 -10.10 17.01
C SER A 55 13.92 -11.44 16.48
N TYR A 56 14.65 -12.54 16.75
CA TYR A 56 14.25 -13.89 16.33
C TYR A 56 12.90 -14.33 16.91
N ALA A 57 12.60 -14.00 18.16
CA ALA A 57 11.31 -14.35 18.77
C ALA A 57 10.15 -13.64 18.08
N LEU A 58 10.32 -12.35 17.78
CA LEU A 58 9.30 -11.57 17.06
C LEU A 58 9.15 -12.01 15.61
N GLU A 59 10.23 -12.23 14.88
CA GLU A 59 10.20 -12.71 13.48
C GLU A 59 9.50 -14.06 13.33
N SER A 60 9.72 -14.96 14.28
CA SER A 60 9.05 -16.27 14.29
C SER A 60 7.54 -16.13 14.45
N ALA A 61 7.10 -15.25 15.34
CA ALA A 61 5.68 -14.94 15.53
C ALA A 61 5.08 -14.24 14.31
N ASP A 62 5.75 -13.21 13.79
CA ASP A 62 5.33 -12.45 12.63
C ASP A 62 5.13 -13.33 11.38
N SER A 63 6.04 -14.27 11.15
CA SER A 63 5.90 -15.24 10.05
C SER A 63 4.64 -16.10 10.17
N MET A 64 4.25 -16.50 11.38
CA MET A 64 3.02 -17.25 11.62
C MET A 64 1.77 -16.37 11.47
N ILE A 65 1.82 -15.14 12.00
CA ILE A 65 0.75 -14.14 11.84
C ILE A 65 0.51 -13.86 10.36
N THR A 66 1.58 -13.61 9.61
CA THR A 66 1.54 -13.37 8.17
C THR A 66 0.97 -14.57 7.41
N LEU A 67 1.41 -15.79 7.70
CA LEU A 67 0.89 -16.99 7.06
C LEU A 67 -0.61 -17.19 7.33
N ALA A 68 -1.07 -16.97 8.58
CA ALA A 68 -2.49 -17.02 8.92
C ALA A 68 -3.29 -15.96 8.17
N SER A 69 -2.74 -14.73 8.07
CA SER A 69 -3.36 -13.61 7.37
C SER A 69 -3.50 -13.89 5.87
N ILE A 70 -2.46 -14.41 5.21
CA ILE A 70 -2.50 -14.81 3.80
C ILE A 70 -3.59 -15.86 3.58
N ARG A 71 -3.61 -16.94 4.37
CA ARG A 71 -4.56 -18.04 4.22
C ARG A 71 -6.00 -17.61 4.50
N ASN A 72 -6.20 -16.74 5.49
CA ASN A 72 -7.51 -16.12 5.73
C ASN A 72 -7.93 -15.22 4.57
N SER A 73 -7.02 -14.43 4.00
CA SER A 73 -7.31 -13.59 2.82
C SER A 73 -7.69 -14.42 1.59
N ILE A 74 -7.02 -15.55 1.37
CA ILE A 74 -7.32 -16.49 0.27
C ILE A 74 -8.72 -17.11 0.43
N ASN A 75 -9.15 -17.39 1.67
CA ASN A 75 -10.47 -17.93 1.98
C ASN A 75 -11.01 -17.39 3.31
N THR A 76 -11.73 -16.27 3.26
CA THR A 76 -12.33 -15.62 4.44
C THR A 76 -13.45 -16.45 5.12
N LYS A 77 -13.84 -17.59 4.52
CA LYS A 77 -14.83 -18.53 5.07
C LYS A 77 -14.18 -19.73 5.75
N ASP A 78 -12.86 -19.77 5.84
CA ASP A 78 -12.14 -20.80 6.57
C ASP A 78 -12.23 -20.49 8.07
N GLU A 79 -13.10 -21.26 8.77
CA GLU A 79 -13.35 -21.07 10.21
C GLU A 79 -12.11 -21.25 11.08
N PHE A 80 -11.10 -22.01 10.63
CA PHE A 80 -9.86 -22.18 11.38
C PHE A 80 -9.06 -20.88 11.34
N TYR A 81 -8.77 -20.34 10.15
CA TYR A 81 -7.98 -19.13 10.03
C TYR A 81 -8.76 -17.87 10.49
N GLU A 82 -10.09 -17.84 10.40
CA GLU A 82 -10.88 -16.77 11.01
C GLU A 82 -10.65 -16.70 12.52
N LYS A 83 -10.72 -17.86 13.22
CA LYS A 83 -10.45 -17.94 14.68
C LYS A 83 -9.00 -17.63 15.03
N GLU A 84 -8.03 -18.01 14.18
CA GLU A 84 -6.63 -17.67 14.41
C GLU A 84 -6.39 -16.16 14.29
N ILE A 85 -7.02 -15.48 13.33
CA ILE A 85 -6.95 -14.01 13.21
C ILE A 85 -7.58 -13.32 14.42
N GLU A 86 -8.75 -13.77 14.88
CA GLU A 86 -9.38 -13.26 16.10
C GLU A 86 -8.46 -13.42 17.32
N PHE A 87 -7.88 -14.61 17.50
CA PHE A 87 -6.91 -14.88 18.57
C PHE A 87 -5.69 -13.94 18.49
N ILE A 88 -5.11 -13.75 17.31
CA ILE A 88 -3.96 -12.87 17.08
C ILE A 88 -4.32 -11.42 17.43
N GLN A 89 -5.46 -10.93 16.95
CA GLN A 89 -5.93 -9.55 17.20
C GLN A 89 -6.18 -9.27 18.68
N GLU A 90 -6.62 -10.26 19.43
CA GLU A 90 -6.87 -10.11 20.88
C GLU A 90 -5.58 -10.18 21.71
N ASN A 91 -4.59 -10.95 21.29
CA ASN A 91 -3.42 -11.24 22.13
C ASN A 91 -2.15 -10.44 21.73
N SER A 92 -1.91 -10.17 20.44
CA SER A 92 -0.69 -9.49 20.03
C SER A 92 -0.50 -8.08 20.63
N PRO A 93 -1.54 -7.25 20.86
CA PRO A 93 -1.34 -5.93 21.47
C PRO A 93 -0.85 -5.99 22.92
N HIS A 94 -1.05 -7.09 23.61
CA HIS A 94 -0.64 -7.21 25.03
C HIS A 94 0.87 -7.34 25.19
N ILE A 95 1.60 -7.88 24.21
CA ILE A 95 3.07 -7.97 24.29
C ILE A 95 3.76 -6.65 23.94
N GLU A 96 3.04 -5.69 23.32
CA GLU A 96 3.62 -4.42 22.85
C GLU A 96 4.31 -3.64 23.98
N GLY A 97 3.74 -3.66 25.19
CA GLY A 97 4.35 -3.05 26.36
C GLY A 97 5.77 -3.57 26.67
N SER A 98 5.94 -4.90 26.57
CA SER A 98 7.25 -5.54 26.79
C SER A 98 8.22 -5.26 25.64
N VAL A 99 7.73 -5.19 24.40
CA VAL A 99 8.52 -4.81 23.22
C VAL A 99 9.03 -3.36 23.36
N VAL A 100 8.17 -2.44 23.77
CA VAL A 100 8.56 -1.02 24.01
C VAL A 100 9.59 -0.90 25.13
N GLU A 101 9.45 -1.67 26.23
CA GLU A 101 10.45 -1.68 27.30
C GLU A 101 11.82 -2.24 26.83
N PHE A 102 11.82 -3.22 25.91
CA PHE A 102 13.07 -3.69 25.31
C PHE A 102 13.72 -2.59 24.45
N LYS A 103 12.94 -1.95 23.55
CA LYS A 103 13.42 -0.84 22.72
C LYS A 103 14.01 0.28 23.58
N LYS A 104 13.33 0.63 24.67
CA LYS A 104 13.80 1.62 25.65
C LYS A 104 15.12 1.19 26.31
N ALA A 105 15.23 -0.06 26.75
CA ALA A 105 16.47 -0.57 27.35
C ALA A 105 17.65 -0.51 26.36
N LEU A 106 17.40 -0.76 25.07
CA LEU A 106 18.42 -0.63 24.02
C LEU A 106 18.86 0.82 23.82
N LEU A 107 17.89 1.76 23.78
CA LEU A 107 18.14 3.20 23.67
C LEU A 107 18.91 3.78 24.86
N GLU A 108 18.63 3.30 26.08
CA GLU A 108 19.26 3.73 27.33
C GLU A 108 20.56 2.95 27.66
N SER A 109 20.96 2.00 26.79
CA SER A 109 22.15 1.20 27.00
C SER A 109 23.41 2.04 27.04
N LYS A 110 24.32 1.77 28.00
CA LYS A 110 25.65 2.37 28.04
C LYS A 110 26.52 2.04 26.82
N PHE A 111 26.09 1.09 25.98
CA PHE A 111 26.75 0.69 24.75
C PHE A 111 26.01 1.22 23.50
N ARG A 112 25.13 2.19 23.65
CA ARG A 112 24.30 2.70 22.54
C ARG A 112 25.13 3.06 21.30
N GLU A 113 26.20 3.81 21.43
CA GLU A 113 27.03 4.22 20.29
C GLU A 113 27.59 3.01 19.52
N GLN A 114 28.11 2.00 20.23
CA GLN A 114 28.62 0.79 19.59
C GLN A 114 27.50 -0.09 19.00
N LEU A 115 26.29 -0.05 19.57
CA LEU A 115 25.13 -0.73 19.01
C LEU A 115 24.63 -0.01 17.76
N GLU A 116 24.65 1.32 17.72
CA GLU A 116 24.36 2.11 16.51
C GLU A 116 25.35 1.81 15.36
N GLU A 117 26.64 1.55 15.68
CA GLU A 117 27.62 1.11 14.68
C GLU A 117 27.30 -0.29 14.11
N LYS A 118 26.78 -1.21 14.94
CA LYS A 118 26.44 -2.59 14.56
C LYS A 118 25.09 -2.72 13.84
N LEU A 119 24.06 -2.02 14.33
CA LEU A 119 22.68 -2.17 13.93
C LEU A 119 22.20 -1.02 13.02
N GLY A 120 22.99 0.05 12.89
CA GLY A 120 22.62 1.25 12.14
C GLY A 120 21.90 2.30 13.02
N LYS A 121 22.21 3.57 12.79
CA LYS A 121 21.63 4.69 13.55
C LYS A 121 20.12 4.85 13.32
N TYR A 122 19.64 4.47 12.15
CA TYR A 122 18.22 4.65 11.80
C TYR A 122 17.31 3.74 12.64
N LEU A 123 17.75 2.54 13.02
CA LEU A 123 17.03 1.68 13.96
C LEU A 123 16.72 2.42 15.27
N PHE A 124 17.69 3.14 15.82
CA PHE A 124 17.52 3.87 17.06
C PHE A 124 16.55 5.06 16.90
N GLN A 125 16.56 5.73 15.74
CA GLN A 125 15.57 6.76 15.43
C GLN A 125 14.14 6.17 15.31
N GLN A 126 14.00 5.00 14.70
CA GLN A 126 12.72 4.28 14.64
C GLN A 126 12.26 3.93 16.06
N TYR A 127 13.12 3.39 16.90
CA TYR A 127 12.78 3.05 18.29
C TYR A 127 12.44 4.28 19.15
N GLU A 128 13.16 5.40 18.99
CA GLU A 128 12.78 6.67 19.62
C GLU A 128 11.39 7.13 19.20
N ASN A 129 11.05 6.99 17.92
CA ASN A 129 9.71 7.30 17.43
C ASN A 129 8.64 6.35 17.99
N ASP A 130 8.93 5.05 18.08
CA ASP A 130 8.00 4.04 18.60
C ASP A 130 7.63 4.31 20.06
N LEU A 131 8.59 4.76 20.89
CA LEU A 131 8.31 5.15 22.27
C LEU A 131 7.30 6.30 22.39
N LEU A 132 7.13 7.09 21.34
CA LEU A 132 6.17 8.19 21.30
C LEU A 132 4.77 7.76 20.84
N THR A 133 4.64 6.53 20.32
CA THR A 133 3.39 6.02 19.74
C THR A 133 2.63 5.06 20.63
N PHE A 134 3.23 4.64 21.75
CA PHE A 134 2.66 3.61 22.62
C PHE A 134 2.80 3.94 24.11
N LYS A 135 1.74 3.63 24.87
CA LYS A 135 1.72 3.43 26.33
C LYS A 135 0.71 2.34 26.65
N PRO A 136 0.85 1.64 27.81
CA PRO A 136 -0.11 0.59 28.20
C PRO A 136 -1.57 1.05 28.24
N GLU A 137 -1.83 2.34 28.50
CA GLU A 137 -3.16 2.92 28.60
C GLU A 137 -3.93 2.94 27.28
N ILE A 138 -3.28 2.69 26.12
CA ILE A 138 -3.95 2.66 24.81
C ILE A 138 -4.18 1.25 24.26
N VAL A 139 -3.80 0.19 24.98
CA VAL A 139 -3.94 -1.20 24.47
C VAL A 139 -5.38 -1.53 24.09
N GLU A 140 -6.35 -1.20 24.95
CA GLU A 140 -7.76 -1.43 24.65
C GLU A 140 -8.25 -0.61 23.44
N ASP A 141 -7.70 0.60 23.25
CA ASP A 141 -8.02 1.42 22.07
C ASP A 141 -7.47 0.79 20.78
N LEU A 142 -6.26 0.19 20.83
CA LEU A 142 -5.68 -0.53 19.69
C LEU A 142 -6.50 -1.76 19.31
N ILE A 143 -6.97 -2.51 20.29
CA ILE A 143 -7.87 -3.67 20.07
C ILE A 143 -9.18 -3.20 19.43
N GLU A 144 -9.80 -2.12 19.94
CA GLU A 144 -11.03 -1.57 19.40
C GLU A 144 -10.82 -1.03 17.97
N GLU A 145 -9.72 -0.32 17.70
CA GLU A 145 -9.37 0.16 16.35
C GLU A 145 -9.27 -1.01 15.36
N SER A 146 -8.60 -2.10 15.75
CA SER A 146 -8.44 -3.30 14.92
C SER A 146 -9.80 -3.96 14.63
N LYS A 147 -10.67 -4.11 15.64
CA LYS A 147 -12.01 -4.68 15.49
C LYS A 147 -12.88 -3.84 14.54
N LEU A 148 -12.87 -2.52 14.68
CA LEU A 148 -13.62 -1.61 13.81
C LEU A 148 -13.12 -1.65 12.35
N SER A 149 -11.81 -1.73 12.15
CA SER A 149 -11.23 -1.89 10.82
C SER A 149 -11.65 -3.21 10.16
N THR A 150 -11.67 -4.28 10.94
CA THR A 150 -12.16 -5.61 10.50
C THR A 150 -13.66 -5.58 10.20
N GLU A 151 -14.47 -4.87 10.99
CA GLU A 151 -15.91 -4.71 10.75
C GLU A 151 -16.18 -4.02 9.41
N TYR A 152 -15.41 -2.98 9.07
CA TYR A 152 -15.48 -2.33 7.76
C TYR A 152 -15.14 -3.32 6.63
N GLN A 153 -14.06 -4.08 6.75
CA GLN A 153 -13.66 -5.06 5.73
C GLN A 153 -14.71 -6.15 5.54
N LYS A 154 -15.28 -6.68 6.64
CA LYS A 154 -16.37 -7.67 6.60
C LYS A 154 -17.62 -7.09 5.93
N LEU A 155 -17.94 -5.82 6.18
CA LEU A 155 -19.08 -5.14 5.53
C LEU A 155 -18.87 -5.08 4.01
N LEU A 156 -17.70 -4.66 3.53
CA LEU A 156 -17.41 -4.61 2.09
C LEU A 156 -17.41 -6.01 1.46
N ALA A 157 -16.82 -6.99 2.13
CA ALA A 157 -16.78 -8.39 1.67
C ALA A 157 -18.17 -9.03 1.59
N SER A 158 -19.14 -8.54 2.38
CA SER A 158 -20.53 -9.01 2.36
C SER A 158 -21.33 -8.54 1.13
N CYS A 159 -20.76 -7.63 0.32
CA CYS A 159 -21.43 -7.08 -0.85
C CYS A 159 -21.82 -8.18 -1.85
N GLN A 160 -23.11 -8.27 -2.15
CA GLN A 160 -23.68 -9.17 -3.16
C GLN A 160 -24.77 -8.43 -3.94
N MET A 161 -24.40 -7.90 -5.09
CA MET A 161 -25.31 -7.16 -5.97
C MET A 161 -25.87 -8.05 -7.06
N ASP A 162 -27.15 -7.89 -7.36
CA ASP A 162 -27.79 -8.64 -8.45
C ASP A 162 -27.39 -8.07 -9.81
N TRP A 163 -26.78 -8.91 -10.63
CA TRP A 163 -26.37 -8.59 -11.99
C TRP A 163 -26.91 -9.65 -12.94
N ASP A 164 -28.03 -9.36 -13.58
CA ASP A 164 -28.68 -10.21 -14.56
C ASP A 164 -28.94 -11.66 -14.04
N GLY A 165 -29.31 -11.76 -12.75
CA GLY A 165 -29.62 -13.03 -12.07
C GLY A 165 -28.43 -13.69 -11.36
N GLU A 166 -27.23 -13.13 -11.48
CA GLU A 166 -26.05 -13.56 -10.71
C GLU A 166 -25.78 -12.61 -9.54
N LYS A 167 -25.15 -13.13 -8.47
CA LYS A 167 -24.70 -12.31 -7.35
C LYS A 167 -23.22 -11.99 -7.50
N LEU A 168 -22.90 -10.71 -7.67
CA LEU A 168 -21.53 -10.23 -7.83
C LEU A 168 -21.12 -9.38 -6.63
N ASN A 169 -19.85 -9.51 -6.23
CA ASN A 169 -19.21 -8.63 -5.26
C ASN A 169 -18.66 -7.35 -5.94
N LEU A 170 -18.12 -6.41 -5.15
CA LEU A 170 -17.58 -5.15 -5.66
C LEU A 170 -16.46 -5.35 -6.70
N THR A 171 -15.55 -6.31 -6.46
CA THR A 171 -14.44 -6.62 -7.37
C THR A 171 -14.94 -7.17 -8.70
N GLN A 172 -15.91 -8.09 -8.67
CA GLN A 172 -16.49 -8.69 -9.86
C GLN A 172 -17.29 -7.67 -10.69
N LEU A 173 -17.94 -6.69 -10.03
CA LEU A 173 -18.59 -5.57 -10.72
C LEU A 173 -17.58 -4.64 -11.40
N GLY A 174 -16.34 -4.60 -10.92
CA GLY A 174 -15.28 -3.72 -11.42
C GLY A 174 -15.07 -3.79 -12.93
N LYS A 175 -15.13 -4.99 -13.54
CA LYS A 175 -15.00 -5.15 -15.00
C LYS A 175 -16.12 -4.44 -15.78
N TYR A 176 -17.34 -4.40 -15.23
CA TYR A 176 -18.49 -3.76 -15.88
C TYR A 176 -18.47 -2.23 -15.69
N THR A 177 -17.77 -1.72 -14.69
CA THR A 177 -17.59 -0.26 -14.51
C THR A 177 -16.68 0.36 -15.57
N GLN A 178 -15.99 -0.47 -16.36
CA GLN A 178 -15.11 -0.06 -17.46
C GLN A 178 -15.62 -0.56 -18.83
N ASP A 179 -16.81 -1.15 -18.89
CA ASP A 179 -17.36 -1.70 -20.13
C ASP A 179 -17.52 -0.60 -21.19
N LYS A 180 -17.30 -0.93 -22.48
CA LYS A 180 -17.47 0.00 -23.59
C LYS A 180 -18.92 0.43 -23.80
N ASP A 181 -19.90 -0.41 -23.43
CA ASP A 181 -21.30 -0.03 -23.43
C ASP A 181 -21.62 0.90 -22.26
N ARG A 182 -22.06 2.11 -22.55
CA ARG A 182 -22.30 3.15 -21.55
C ARG A 182 -23.39 2.80 -20.55
N GLU A 183 -24.46 2.15 -21.01
CA GLU A 183 -25.57 1.76 -20.10
C GLU A 183 -25.11 0.66 -19.14
N THR A 184 -24.27 -0.28 -19.58
CA THR A 184 -23.64 -1.28 -18.75
C THR A 184 -22.77 -0.62 -17.68
N ARG A 185 -21.87 0.33 -18.05
CA ARG A 185 -21.06 1.08 -17.09
C ARG A 185 -21.92 1.85 -16.09
N LYS A 186 -22.93 2.55 -16.58
CA LYS A 186 -23.86 3.31 -15.73
C LYS A 186 -24.54 2.39 -14.73
N LYS A 187 -25.14 1.28 -15.19
CA LYS A 187 -25.80 0.28 -14.33
C LYS A 187 -24.86 -0.25 -13.24
N ALA A 188 -23.64 -0.65 -13.62
CA ALA A 188 -22.65 -1.18 -12.67
C ALA A 188 -22.24 -0.14 -11.61
N ASN A 189 -21.91 1.08 -12.02
CA ASN A 189 -21.55 2.15 -11.10
C ASN A 189 -22.71 2.59 -10.18
N HIS A 190 -23.95 2.57 -10.68
CA HIS A 190 -25.13 2.83 -9.85
C HIS A 190 -25.35 1.74 -8.80
N LEU A 191 -25.11 0.46 -9.14
CA LEU A 191 -25.18 -0.63 -8.16
C LEU A 191 -24.11 -0.47 -7.08
N VAL A 192 -22.88 -0.13 -7.46
CA VAL A 192 -21.81 0.16 -6.49
C VAL A 192 -22.20 1.33 -5.58
N ALA A 193 -22.70 2.44 -6.15
CA ALA A 193 -23.14 3.59 -5.37
C ALA A 193 -24.30 3.22 -4.44
N LYS A 194 -25.26 2.41 -4.91
CA LYS A 194 -26.38 1.92 -4.10
C LYS A 194 -25.93 1.09 -2.91
N PHE A 195 -24.93 0.21 -3.06
CA PHE A 195 -24.39 -0.52 -1.93
C PHE A 195 -23.89 0.43 -0.82
N PHE A 196 -23.15 1.48 -1.18
CA PHE A 196 -22.68 2.48 -0.21
C PHE A 196 -23.81 3.33 0.35
N GLU A 197 -24.83 3.67 -0.45
CA GLU A 197 -26.01 4.38 0.02
C GLU A 197 -26.79 3.56 1.06
N ASP A 198 -27.04 2.28 0.76
CA ASP A 198 -27.77 1.36 1.64
C ASP A 198 -27.04 1.10 2.97
N ASN A 199 -25.71 1.25 2.99
CA ASN A 199 -24.85 1.04 4.16
C ASN A 199 -24.31 2.34 4.78
N THR A 200 -24.82 3.50 4.39
CA THR A 200 -24.32 4.81 4.84
C THR A 200 -24.29 4.92 6.37
N GLU A 201 -25.37 4.57 7.06
CA GLU A 201 -25.47 4.66 8.52
C GLU A 201 -24.40 3.79 9.21
N LYS A 202 -24.20 2.59 8.70
CA LYS A 202 -23.20 1.66 9.25
C LYS A 202 -21.78 2.13 9.02
N LEU A 203 -21.48 2.63 7.83
CA LEU A 203 -20.17 3.18 7.48
C LEU A 203 -19.84 4.44 8.29
N ASP A 204 -20.83 5.33 8.43
CA ASP A 204 -20.72 6.52 9.28
C ASP A 204 -20.46 6.15 10.75
N GLU A 205 -21.18 5.13 11.28
CA GLU A 205 -21.00 4.65 12.64
C GLU A 205 -19.58 4.08 12.88
N ILE A 206 -19.13 3.20 11.99
CA ILE A 206 -17.78 2.57 12.08
C ILE A 206 -16.73 3.67 12.05
N TYR A 207 -16.81 4.59 11.08
CA TYR A 207 -15.80 5.63 10.95
C TYR A 207 -15.81 6.64 12.10
N ASP A 208 -17.00 7.00 12.61
CA ASP A 208 -17.13 7.88 13.77
C ASP A 208 -16.50 7.26 15.03
N LYS A 209 -16.69 5.96 15.25
CA LYS A 209 -16.00 5.21 16.33
C LYS A 209 -14.49 5.20 16.13
N LEU A 210 -13.99 4.94 14.91
CA LEU A 210 -12.56 4.98 14.59
C LEU A 210 -11.95 6.35 14.88
N VAL A 211 -12.61 7.43 14.48
CA VAL A 211 -12.14 8.80 14.76
C VAL A 211 -12.05 9.05 16.27
N LYS A 212 -13.08 8.64 17.03
CA LYS A 212 -13.11 8.80 18.50
C LYS A 212 -12.02 7.99 19.20
N VAL A 213 -11.82 6.73 18.81
CA VAL A 213 -10.78 5.87 19.37
C VAL A 213 -9.40 6.46 19.11
N ARG A 214 -9.13 6.92 17.88
CA ARG A 214 -7.86 7.54 17.48
C ARG A 214 -7.60 8.86 18.20
N ASP A 215 -8.62 9.70 18.34
CA ASP A 215 -8.54 10.94 19.13
C ASP A 215 -8.27 10.65 20.62
N ASN A 216 -8.92 9.61 21.17
CA ASN A 216 -8.68 9.15 22.55
C ASN A 216 -7.25 8.65 22.76
N MET A 217 -6.72 7.82 21.85
CA MET A 217 -5.31 7.39 21.88
C MET A 217 -4.36 8.60 21.86
N ALA A 218 -4.60 9.55 20.95
CA ALA A 218 -3.77 10.75 20.86
C ALA A 218 -3.75 11.53 22.18
N LYS A 219 -4.91 11.74 22.82
CA LYS A 219 -5.01 12.43 24.11
C LYS A 219 -4.34 11.67 25.24
N LYS A 220 -4.50 10.35 25.34
CA LYS A 220 -3.81 9.51 26.32
C LYS A 220 -2.29 9.60 26.20
N LEU A 221 -1.78 9.73 24.97
CA LEU A 221 -0.36 9.90 24.69
C LEU A 221 0.14 11.34 24.82
N GLY A 222 -0.76 12.32 25.07
CA GLY A 222 -0.42 13.73 25.30
C GLY A 222 -0.42 14.59 24.03
N TYR A 223 -0.92 14.10 22.91
CA TYR A 223 -1.07 14.86 21.67
C TYR A 223 -2.35 15.71 21.65
N LYS A 224 -2.31 16.81 20.91
CA LYS A 224 -3.47 17.70 20.73
C LYS A 224 -4.62 16.99 19.98
N ASN A 225 -4.29 16.24 18.95
CA ASN A 225 -5.19 15.44 18.10
C ASN A 225 -4.40 14.28 17.46
N TYR A 226 -5.08 13.50 16.64
CA TYR A 226 -4.48 12.32 16.02
C TYR A 226 -3.48 12.63 14.89
N VAL A 227 -3.41 13.84 14.34
CA VAL A 227 -2.54 14.13 13.17
C VAL A 227 -1.08 13.81 13.49
N GLU A 228 -0.52 14.37 14.57
CA GLU A 228 0.88 14.13 14.93
C GLU A 228 1.14 12.67 15.29
N LEU A 229 0.24 12.06 16.08
CA LEU A 229 0.34 10.63 16.41
C LEU A 229 0.26 9.76 15.16
N GLY A 230 -0.64 10.06 14.22
CA GLY A 230 -0.79 9.33 12.96
C GLY A 230 0.49 9.35 12.12
N TYR A 231 1.13 10.51 12.01
CA TYR A 231 2.42 10.64 11.31
C TYR A 231 3.52 9.80 11.98
N LYS A 232 3.58 9.80 13.31
CA LYS A 232 4.54 8.97 14.06
C LYS A 232 4.26 7.48 13.90
N ARG A 233 3.00 7.06 13.95
CA ARG A 233 2.57 5.66 13.69
C ARG A 233 2.88 5.20 12.26
N MET A 234 2.98 6.13 11.30
CA MET A 234 3.47 5.85 9.94
C MET A 234 5.00 5.80 9.86
N GLY A 235 5.73 5.97 10.96
CA GLY A 235 7.20 5.95 10.97
C GLY A 235 7.85 7.17 10.33
N ARG A 236 7.15 8.27 10.14
CA ARG A 236 7.65 9.48 9.49
C ARG A 236 8.56 10.27 10.43
N VAL A 237 9.85 10.31 10.12
CA VAL A 237 10.88 10.94 10.99
C VAL A 237 11.64 12.08 10.31
N ASP A 238 11.56 12.24 8.99
CA ASP A 238 12.31 13.24 8.22
C ASP A 238 11.44 14.23 7.43
N TYR A 239 10.13 14.15 7.58
CA TYR A 239 9.16 15.14 7.10
C TYR A 239 7.90 15.17 8.00
N ASN A 240 7.06 16.19 7.85
CA ASN A 240 5.92 16.46 8.72
C ASN A 240 4.67 16.93 7.94
N ALA A 241 3.60 17.25 8.67
CA ALA A 241 2.32 17.69 8.10
C ALA A 241 2.40 18.98 7.29
N ASP A 242 3.34 19.90 7.63
CA ASP A 242 3.52 21.14 6.88
C ASP A 242 4.20 20.87 5.52
N ASP A 243 5.16 19.96 5.46
CA ASP A 243 5.77 19.50 4.21
C ASP A 243 4.72 18.87 3.29
N VAL A 244 3.85 18.02 3.83
CA VAL A 244 2.75 17.39 3.07
C VAL A 244 1.71 18.43 2.63
N LYS A 245 1.43 19.43 3.45
CA LYS A 245 0.55 20.56 3.06
C LYS A 245 1.11 21.31 1.86
N ASN A 246 2.41 21.66 1.89
CA ASN A 246 3.08 22.30 0.75
C ASN A 246 3.03 21.43 -0.50
N TYR A 247 3.22 20.12 -0.35
CA TYR A 247 3.08 19.16 -1.44
C TYR A 247 1.66 19.18 -2.04
N ARG A 248 0.60 19.13 -1.22
CA ARG A 248 -0.80 19.22 -1.70
C ARG A 248 -1.08 20.53 -2.43
N GLU A 249 -0.50 21.66 -2.00
CA GLU A 249 -0.64 22.96 -2.67
C GLU A 249 0.00 22.93 -4.06
N GLN A 250 1.15 22.28 -4.23
CA GLN A 250 1.76 22.04 -5.55
C GLN A 250 0.89 21.13 -6.43
N ILE A 251 0.26 20.08 -5.87
CA ILE A 251 -0.68 19.22 -6.63
C ILE A 251 -1.86 20.06 -7.15
N ILE A 252 -2.41 20.94 -6.32
CA ILE A 252 -3.52 21.81 -6.73
C ILE A 252 -3.10 22.76 -7.85
N SER A 253 -1.93 23.39 -7.76
CA SER A 253 -1.49 24.39 -8.72
C SER A 253 -1.00 23.79 -10.04
N GLU A 254 -0.31 22.65 -10.02
CA GLU A 254 0.36 22.07 -11.18
C GLU A 254 -0.41 20.89 -11.79
N ILE A 255 -0.99 20.01 -10.96
CA ILE A 255 -1.60 18.75 -11.42
C ILE A 255 -3.09 18.89 -11.71
N VAL A 256 -3.86 19.57 -10.87
CA VAL A 256 -5.32 19.69 -11.06
C VAL A 256 -5.68 20.30 -12.43
N PRO A 257 -5.02 21.39 -12.90
CA PRO A 257 -5.28 21.91 -14.25
C PRO A 257 -4.92 20.91 -15.37
N LEU A 258 -3.84 20.17 -15.21
CA LEU A 258 -3.42 19.14 -16.16
C LEU A 258 -4.43 17.98 -16.18
N ALA A 259 -4.83 17.46 -15.02
CA ALA A 259 -5.82 16.40 -14.88
C ALA A 259 -7.16 16.80 -15.53
N THR A 260 -7.57 18.06 -15.35
CA THR A 260 -8.79 18.59 -16.00
C THR A 260 -8.68 18.55 -17.52
N LYS A 261 -7.56 19.00 -18.09
CA LYS A 261 -7.30 18.92 -19.55
C LYS A 261 -7.30 17.47 -20.05
N LEU A 262 -6.71 16.55 -19.30
CA LEU A 262 -6.71 15.12 -19.65
C LEU A 262 -8.13 14.53 -19.66
N ARG A 263 -9.00 14.95 -18.72
CA ARG A 263 -10.42 14.56 -18.72
C ARG A 263 -11.20 15.17 -19.88
N GLU A 264 -10.93 16.42 -20.24
CA GLU A 264 -11.49 17.03 -21.45
C GLU A 264 -11.05 16.31 -22.74
N ARG A 265 -9.78 15.88 -22.80
CA ARG A 265 -9.24 15.07 -23.87
C ARG A 265 -9.90 13.70 -23.93
N GLN A 266 -10.13 13.06 -22.78
CA GLN A 266 -10.88 11.79 -22.68
C GLN A 266 -12.33 11.96 -23.18
N ALA A 267 -13.03 13.02 -22.79
CA ALA A 267 -14.39 13.31 -23.26
C ALA A 267 -14.46 13.40 -24.80
N LYS A 268 -13.44 13.98 -25.43
CA LYS A 268 -13.34 14.03 -26.90
C LYS A 268 -13.14 12.65 -27.52
N ARG A 269 -12.26 11.80 -26.91
CA ARG A 269 -12.01 10.43 -27.40
C ARG A 269 -13.24 9.54 -27.33
N VAL A 270 -14.02 9.64 -26.23
CA VAL A 270 -15.24 8.81 -26.06
C VAL A 270 -16.49 9.45 -26.65
N GLY A 271 -16.37 10.66 -27.24
CA GLY A 271 -17.42 11.29 -28.03
C GLY A 271 -18.57 11.93 -27.24
N HIS A 272 -18.45 12.08 -25.91
CA HIS A 272 -19.48 12.71 -25.09
C HIS A 272 -18.90 13.32 -23.79
N ALA A 273 -19.69 14.20 -23.14
CA ALA A 273 -19.33 14.73 -21.83
C ALA A 273 -19.26 13.60 -20.78
N LEU A 274 -18.20 13.60 -19.97
CA LEU A 274 -18.00 12.58 -18.96
C LEU A 274 -18.93 12.78 -17.75
N LYS A 275 -19.52 11.68 -17.32
CA LYS A 275 -20.05 11.51 -15.96
C LYS A 275 -19.06 10.64 -15.17
N PHE A 276 -19.21 10.58 -13.85
CA PHE A 276 -18.28 9.80 -13.02
C PHE A 276 -18.16 8.33 -13.47
N TYR A 277 -19.24 7.73 -13.96
CA TYR A 277 -19.23 6.36 -14.48
C TYR A 277 -18.56 6.22 -15.85
N ASP A 278 -18.19 7.32 -16.51
CA ASP A 278 -17.43 7.31 -17.75
C ASP A 278 -15.92 7.44 -17.53
N GLU A 279 -15.49 7.85 -16.32
CA GLU A 279 -14.07 8.09 -16.00
C GLU A 279 -13.20 6.83 -16.16
N GLY A 280 -13.77 5.63 -15.98
CA GLY A 280 -13.09 4.34 -16.13
C GLY A 280 -12.86 3.91 -17.59
N LEU A 281 -13.60 4.46 -18.56
CA LEU A 281 -13.43 4.15 -19.99
C LEU A 281 -12.49 5.16 -20.65
N GLN A 282 -11.34 4.71 -21.14
CA GLN A 282 -10.36 5.58 -21.75
C GLN A 282 -10.57 5.78 -23.26
N PHE A 283 -11.10 4.79 -23.96
CA PHE A 283 -11.25 4.77 -25.43
C PHE A 283 -12.63 4.22 -25.82
N GLU A 284 -13.23 4.76 -26.90
CA GLU A 284 -14.51 4.29 -27.43
C GLU A 284 -14.43 2.81 -27.85
N SER A 285 -13.27 2.38 -28.36
CA SER A 285 -13.00 0.98 -28.73
C SER A 285 -12.88 0.02 -27.54
N GLY A 286 -12.83 0.55 -26.30
CA GLY A 286 -12.56 -0.18 -25.06
C GLY A 286 -11.14 0.04 -24.54
N ASN A 287 -10.92 -0.20 -23.25
CA ASN A 287 -9.59 -0.16 -22.64
C ASN A 287 -8.74 -1.35 -23.13
N ALA A 288 -7.42 -1.17 -23.14
CA ALA A 288 -6.50 -2.29 -23.33
C ALA A 288 -6.73 -3.35 -22.24
N LYS A 289 -6.55 -4.60 -22.58
CA LYS A 289 -6.67 -5.72 -21.62
C LYS A 289 -5.73 -6.86 -22.00
N PRO A 290 -5.26 -7.65 -21.03
CA PRO A 290 -4.45 -8.82 -21.32
C PRO A 290 -5.24 -9.86 -22.12
N HIS A 291 -4.54 -10.61 -22.97
CA HIS A 291 -5.15 -11.57 -23.89
C HIS A 291 -5.27 -12.99 -23.31
N GLY A 292 -4.99 -13.19 -22.02
CA GLY A 292 -5.06 -14.49 -21.37
C GLY A 292 -5.38 -14.43 -19.88
N ASP A 293 -5.38 -15.59 -19.27
CA ASP A 293 -5.58 -15.77 -17.83
C ASP A 293 -4.29 -15.55 -17.00
N LYS A 294 -4.35 -15.85 -15.71
CA LYS A 294 -3.20 -15.66 -14.81
C LYS A 294 -1.96 -16.47 -15.24
N ASP A 295 -2.15 -17.71 -15.69
CA ASP A 295 -1.02 -18.59 -16.05
C ASP A 295 -0.34 -18.06 -17.30
N TRP A 296 -1.14 -17.60 -18.25
CA TRP A 296 -0.66 -16.89 -19.43
C TRP A 296 0.08 -15.60 -19.07
N CYS A 297 -0.40 -14.83 -18.10
CA CYS A 297 0.28 -13.63 -17.61
C CYS A 297 1.61 -13.97 -16.93
N LEU A 298 1.64 -15.01 -16.07
CA LEU A 298 2.86 -15.43 -15.38
C LEU A 298 3.95 -15.92 -16.33
N GLU A 299 3.60 -16.66 -17.41
CA GLU A 299 4.57 -17.06 -18.43
C GLU A 299 5.24 -15.86 -19.11
N ARG A 300 4.45 -14.80 -19.39
CA ARG A 300 4.96 -13.58 -20.02
C ARG A 300 5.79 -12.75 -19.05
N ALA A 301 5.35 -12.66 -17.79
CA ALA A 301 6.11 -12.03 -16.73
C ALA A 301 7.46 -12.73 -16.51
N LYS A 302 7.50 -14.06 -16.54
CA LYS A 302 8.76 -14.82 -16.46
C LYS A 302 9.73 -14.41 -17.57
N LYS A 303 9.25 -14.29 -18.82
CA LYS A 303 10.08 -13.82 -19.93
C LYS A 303 10.55 -12.38 -19.71
N MET A 304 9.63 -11.49 -19.31
CA MET A 304 9.89 -10.07 -19.08
C MET A 304 10.97 -9.89 -18.02
N TYR A 305 10.82 -10.50 -16.84
CA TYR A 305 11.80 -10.37 -15.74
C TYR A 305 13.14 -11.05 -16.03
N LYS A 306 13.14 -12.12 -16.84
CA LYS A 306 14.38 -12.71 -17.34
C LYS A 306 15.18 -11.78 -18.25
N GLU A 307 14.49 -11.00 -19.08
CA GLU A 307 15.11 -10.09 -20.04
C GLU A 307 15.46 -8.72 -19.41
N LEU A 308 14.79 -8.33 -18.32
CA LEU A 308 15.01 -7.06 -17.64
C LEU A 308 16.38 -7.04 -16.93
N SER A 309 16.68 -8.03 -16.09
CA SER A 309 17.99 -8.14 -15.44
C SER A 309 18.23 -9.55 -14.87
N PRO A 310 19.52 -9.93 -14.59
CA PRO A 310 19.83 -11.17 -13.88
C PRO A 310 19.18 -11.26 -12.49
N GLU A 311 19.06 -10.14 -11.77
CA GLU A 311 18.47 -10.08 -10.43
C GLU A 311 16.96 -10.33 -10.49
N THR A 312 16.27 -9.79 -11.50
CA THR A 312 14.83 -10.02 -11.68
C THR A 312 14.54 -11.44 -12.19
N ASP A 313 15.43 -12.03 -12.98
CA ASP A 313 15.31 -13.45 -13.39
C ASP A 313 15.42 -14.39 -12.19
N GLU A 314 16.43 -14.19 -11.32
CA GLU A 314 16.60 -14.96 -10.07
C GLU A 314 15.36 -14.84 -9.19
N PHE A 315 14.92 -13.61 -8.93
CA PHE A 315 13.77 -13.30 -8.09
C PHE A 315 12.47 -13.96 -8.61
N PHE A 316 12.15 -13.76 -9.89
CA PHE A 316 10.86 -14.22 -10.40
C PHE A 316 10.80 -15.76 -10.55
N ASN A 317 11.92 -16.40 -10.89
CA ASN A 317 12.01 -17.87 -10.84
C ASN A 317 11.82 -18.39 -9.41
N PHE A 318 12.43 -17.74 -8.39
CA PHE A 318 12.19 -18.10 -7.00
C PHE A 318 10.71 -18.04 -6.64
N MET A 319 10.01 -16.97 -7.02
CA MET A 319 8.58 -16.82 -6.76
C MET A 319 7.73 -17.95 -7.40
N LEU A 320 8.06 -18.33 -8.64
CA LEU A 320 7.36 -19.39 -9.38
C LEU A 320 7.65 -20.78 -8.80
N ASP A 321 8.92 -21.09 -8.51
CA ASP A 321 9.34 -22.39 -8.02
C ASP A 321 8.75 -22.74 -6.65
N HIS A 322 8.43 -21.70 -5.84
CA HIS A 322 7.86 -21.85 -4.50
C HIS A 322 6.35 -21.56 -4.42
N ASP A 323 5.67 -21.38 -5.54
CA ASP A 323 4.22 -21.10 -5.64
C ASP A 323 3.78 -19.89 -4.76
N LEU A 324 4.52 -18.77 -4.82
CA LEU A 324 4.35 -17.61 -3.96
C LEU A 324 3.33 -16.58 -4.50
N PHE A 325 2.27 -17.06 -5.12
CA PHE A 325 1.20 -16.25 -5.71
C PHE A 325 -0.19 -16.82 -5.41
N ASP A 326 -1.17 -15.94 -5.13
CA ASP A 326 -2.59 -16.25 -5.28
C ASP A 326 -3.27 -15.09 -6.03
N LEU A 327 -3.50 -15.25 -7.35
CA LEU A 327 -3.87 -14.16 -8.25
C LEU A 327 -5.34 -14.16 -8.67
N ASP A 328 -6.04 -15.30 -8.68
CA ASP A 328 -7.40 -15.38 -9.18
C ASP A 328 -8.42 -14.73 -8.25
N ALA A 329 -9.34 -13.95 -8.80
CA ALA A 329 -10.55 -13.56 -8.08
C ALA A 329 -11.48 -14.76 -7.92
N LYS A 330 -11.91 -15.04 -6.68
CA LYS A 330 -12.80 -16.17 -6.36
C LYS A 330 -13.76 -15.85 -5.20
N PRO A 331 -14.93 -16.51 -5.13
CA PRO A 331 -15.85 -16.34 -4.02
C PRO A 331 -15.20 -16.64 -2.66
N GLY A 332 -15.43 -15.77 -1.68
CA GLY A 332 -14.87 -15.93 -0.32
C GLY A 332 -13.42 -15.47 -0.18
N LYS A 333 -12.79 -14.97 -1.22
CA LYS A 333 -11.48 -14.33 -1.17
C LYS A 333 -11.60 -12.87 -0.76
N ALA A 334 -10.65 -12.36 0.03
CA ALA A 334 -10.58 -10.94 0.36
C ALA A 334 -10.34 -10.09 -0.90
N GLY A 335 -10.83 -8.85 -0.92
CA GLY A 335 -10.58 -7.91 -2.01
C GLY A 335 -9.20 -7.26 -1.94
N GLY A 336 -8.80 -6.60 -3.04
CA GLY A 336 -7.54 -5.88 -3.14
C GLY A 336 -6.37 -6.73 -3.63
N GLY A 337 -5.18 -6.17 -3.58
CA GLY A 337 -3.89 -6.81 -3.84
C GLY A 337 -2.89 -6.37 -2.78
N TYR A 338 -1.90 -7.18 -2.50
CA TYR A 338 -0.79 -6.84 -1.61
C TYR A 338 0.41 -7.78 -1.83
N CYS A 339 1.59 -7.28 -1.48
CA CYS A 339 2.77 -8.10 -1.24
C CYS A 339 3.07 -8.13 0.25
N THR A 340 3.49 -9.28 0.75
CA THR A 340 4.00 -9.44 2.12
C THR A 340 5.22 -10.34 2.14
N TYR A 341 5.84 -10.52 3.32
CA TYR A 341 7.05 -11.30 3.47
C TYR A 341 7.01 -12.18 4.71
N MET A 342 7.44 -13.40 4.57
CA MET A 342 7.50 -14.39 5.66
C MET A 342 8.97 -14.68 5.97
N SER A 343 9.51 -14.05 7.02
CA SER A 343 10.92 -14.11 7.40
C SER A 343 11.43 -15.53 7.61
N LYS A 344 10.63 -16.40 8.24
CA LYS A 344 10.97 -17.82 8.50
C LYS A 344 11.36 -18.56 7.22
N TRP A 345 10.70 -18.29 6.11
CA TRP A 345 10.96 -18.93 4.81
C TRP A 345 11.68 -18.00 3.84
N ARG A 346 12.02 -16.79 4.27
CA ARG A 346 12.67 -15.76 3.45
C ARG A 346 11.94 -15.51 2.13
N SER A 347 10.62 -15.61 2.17
CA SER A 347 9.75 -15.63 0.99
C SER A 347 8.79 -14.46 0.94
N PRO A 348 8.82 -13.64 -0.12
CA PRO A 348 7.71 -12.76 -0.45
C PRO A 348 6.47 -13.56 -0.82
N PHE A 349 5.28 -12.96 -0.75
CA PHE A 349 4.05 -13.54 -1.26
C PHE A 349 3.20 -12.44 -1.92
N ILE A 350 2.69 -12.71 -3.13
CA ILE A 350 1.83 -11.81 -3.88
C ILE A 350 0.40 -12.34 -3.88
N PHE A 351 -0.51 -11.51 -3.37
CA PHE A 351 -1.94 -11.72 -3.38
C PHE A 351 -2.60 -10.71 -4.33
N ALA A 352 -3.49 -11.17 -5.22
CA ALA A 352 -4.23 -10.30 -6.14
C ALA A 352 -5.62 -10.88 -6.46
N ASN A 353 -6.41 -10.13 -7.21
CA ASN A 353 -7.76 -10.52 -7.65
C ASN A 353 -7.94 -10.20 -9.13
N PHE A 354 -7.32 -10.99 -10.01
CA PHE A 354 -7.40 -10.82 -11.46
C PHE A 354 -8.84 -10.94 -11.96
N ASN A 355 -9.23 -10.03 -12.82
CA ASN A 355 -10.59 -9.91 -13.36
C ASN A 355 -10.66 -9.71 -14.88
N GLY A 356 -9.54 -9.82 -15.61
CA GLY A 356 -9.44 -9.69 -17.05
C GLY A 356 -9.37 -8.24 -17.56
N THR A 357 -8.98 -7.30 -16.70
CA THR A 357 -8.78 -5.89 -17.07
C THR A 357 -7.29 -5.54 -17.14
N THR A 358 -6.96 -4.35 -17.64
CA THR A 358 -5.61 -3.76 -17.59
C THR A 358 -4.97 -3.88 -16.21
N HIS A 359 -5.77 -3.73 -15.18
CA HIS A 359 -5.34 -3.74 -13.78
C HIS A 359 -4.63 -5.04 -13.36
N ASP A 360 -4.94 -6.17 -13.98
CA ASP A 360 -4.26 -7.44 -13.68
C ASP A 360 -2.75 -7.35 -13.91
N VAL A 361 -2.33 -6.73 -15.02
CA VAL A 361 -0.91 -6.55 -15.36
C VAL A 361 -0.28 -5.45 -14.51
N GLU A 362 -1.01 -4.36 -14.26
CA GLU A 362 -0.58 -3.27 -13.37
C GLU A 362 -0.30 -3.82 -11.96
N VAL A 363 -1.25 -4.55 -11.36
CA VAL A 363 -1.07 -5.16 -10.03
C VAL A 363 0.06 -6.17 -10.04
N LEU A 364 0.18 -7.02 -11.06
CA LEU A 364 1.27 -7.99 -11.13
C LEU A 364 2.64 -7.31 -11.09
N THR A 365 2.84 -6.26 -11.86
CA THR A 365 4.12 -5.53 -11.90
C THR A 365 4.34 -4.68 -10.66
N HIS A 366 3.28 -4.12 -10.08
CA HIS A 366 3.29 -3.37 -8.83
C HIS A 366 3.74 -4.26 -7.65
N GLU A 367 3.01 -5.35 -7.41
CA GLU A 367 3.31 -6.26 -6.29
C GLU A 367 4.67 -6.97 -6.48
N ALA A 368 5.06 -7.24 -7.74
CA ALA A 368 6.40 -7.73 -8.04
C ALA A 368 7.49 -6.71 -7.70
N GLY A 369 7.22 -5.41 -7.79
CA GLY A 369 8.14 -4.35 -7.36
C GLY A 369 8.41 -4.40 -5.86
N HIS A 370 7.36 -4.56 -5.04
CA HIS A 370 7.49 -4.80 -3.60
C HIS A 370 8.24 -6.09 -3.29
N ALA A 371 7.84 -7.20 -3.93
CA ALA A 371 8.45 -8.50 -3.72
C ALA A 371 9.94 -8.50 -4.11
N PHE A 372 10.28 -7.86 -5.22
CA PHE A 372 11.67 -7.70 -5.67
C PHE A 372 12.50 -6.86 -4.68
N GLN A 373 11.92 -5.78 -4.13
CA GLN A 373 12.59 -4.98 -3.13
C GLN A 373 12.93 -5.82 -1.89
N VAL A 374 11.94 -6.47 -1.26
CA VAL A 374 12.17 -7.24 -0.03
C VAL A 374 13.04 -8.47 -0.29
N PHE A 375 12.98 -9.07 -1.48
CA PHE A 375 13.90 -10.14 -1.89
C PHE A 375 15.35 -9.67 -1.91
N ASN A 376 15.62 -8.44 -2.35
CA ASN A 376 16.97 -7.84 -2.38
C ASN A 376 17.45 -7.34 -1.02
N SER A 377 16.56 -7.09 -0.06
CA SER A 377 16.92 -6.65 1.30
C SER A 377 16.80 -7.75 2.37
N ARG A 378 16.47 -8.98 1.99
CA ARG A 378 16.16 -10.11 2.89
C ARG A 378 17.31 -10.55 3.82
N ASP A 379 18.51 -10.01 3.66
CA ASP A 379 19.67 -10.28 4.51
C ASP A 379 19.84 -9.25 5.63
N TYR A 380 19.00 -8.20 5.65
CA TYR A 380 19.00 -7.23 6.73
C TYR A 380 18.27 -7.74 7.98
N ILE A 381 18.44 -6.99 9.06
CA ILE A 381 17.61 -7.15 10.28
C ILE A 381 16.14 -6.83 9.95
N PRO A 382 15.16 -7.37 10.72
CA PRO A 382 13.74 -7.23 10.41
C PRO A 382 13.28 -5.80 10.16
N GLU A 383 13.78 -4.85 10.94
CA GLU A 383 13.41 -3.44 10.84
C GLU A 383 13.89 -2.77 9.54
N TYR A 384 14.79 -3.41 8.80
CA TYR A 384 15.32 -2.93 7.52
C TYR A 384 14.89 -3.75 6.30
N LEU A 385 14.08 -4.77 6.48
CA LEU A 385 13.51 -5.54 5.36
C LEU A 385 12.64 -4.65 4.48
N TRP A 386 11.75 -3.88 5.11
CA TRP A 386 10.86 -2.95 4.45
C TRP A 386 11.26 -1.50 4.76
N PRO A 387 11.27 -0.62 3.76
CA PRO A 387 11.34 0.82 4.02
C PRO A 387 10.01 1.36 4.54
N GLY A 388 9.94 2.66 4.88
CA GLY A 388 8.67 3.34 5.11
C GLY A 388 7.71 3.16 3.93
N MET A 389 6.40 3.23 4.19
CA MET A 389 5.36 2.91 3.20
C MET A 389 5.48 3.76 1.93
N GLU A 390 5.79 5.06 2.07
CA GLU A 390 6.02 5.97 0.96
C GLU A 390 7.21 5.54 0.08
N SER A 391 8.23 4.95 0.68
CA SER A 391 9.38 4.43 -0.07
C SER A 391 9.09 3.07 -0.68
N ALA A 392 8.31 2.22 0.00
CA ALA A 392 7.86 0.93 -0.52
C ALA A 392 7.10 1.12 -1.85
N GLU A 393 6.25 2.14 -1.91
CA GLU A 393 5.49 2.45 -3.13
C GLU A 393 6.36 3.02 -4.27
N ILE A 394 7.55 3.57 -3.98
CA ILE A 394 8.50 3.93 -5.05
C ILE A 394 8.93 2.66 -5.80
N HIS A 395 9.17 1.56 -5.07
CA HIS A 395 9.62 0.31 -5.68
C HIS A 395 8.55 -0.29 -6.59
N SER A 396 7.30 -0.36 -6.10
CA SER A 396 6.17 -0.92 -6.84
C SER A 396 5.84 -0.11 -8.09
N MET A 397 5.59 1.18 -7.94
CA MET A 397 5.19 2.07 -9.04
C MET A 397 6.30 2.28 -10.07
N SER A 398 7.58 2.23 -9.66
CA SER A 398 8.70 2.31 -10.61
C SER A 398 8.84 1.03 -11.41
N MET A 399 8.62 -0.15 -10.81
CA MET A 399 8.66 -1.44 -11.54
C MET A 399 7.62 -1.47 -12.65
N GLU A 400 6.43 -0.90 -12.44
CA GLU A 400 5.42 -0.76 -13.49
C GLU A 400 5.98 -0.05 -14.74
N PHE A 401 6.81 0.98 -14.57
CA PHE A 401 7.44 1.72 -15.67
C PHE A 401 8.66 0.99 -16.26
N PHE A 402 9.51 0.41 -15.45
CA PHE A 402 10.66 -0.37 -15.94
C PHE A 402 10.25 -1.56 -16.80
N THR A 403 9.05 -2.09 -16.61
CA THR A 403 8.51 -3.20 -17.41
C THR A 403 7.84 -2.77 -18.73
N TRP A 404 7.71 -1.47 -19.00
CA TRP A 404 7.08 -0.95 -20.23
C TRP A 404 7.63 -1.49 -21.55
N PRO A 405 8.94 -1.77 -21.72
CA PRO A 405 9.47 -2.35 -22.95
C PRO A 405 8.84 -3.70 -23.33
N TRP A 406 8.30 -4.44 -22.36
CA TRP A 406 7.70 -5.77 -22.56
C TRP A 406 6.18 -5.79 -22.53
N MET A 407 5.50 -4.66 -22.42
CA MET A 407 4.04 -4.62 -22.33
C MET A 407 3.35 -5.13 -23.61
N ASN A 408 4.05 -5.18 -24.75
CA ASN A 408 3.57 -5.85 -25.95
C ASN A 408 3.35 -7.38 -25.77
N LEU A 409 4.00 -8.00 -24.77
CA LEU A 409 3.76 -9.41 -24.44
C LEU A 409 2.36 -9.64 -23.85
N PHE A 410 1.75 -8.63 -23.22
CA PHE A 410 0.47 -8.71 -22.55
C PHE A 410 -0.67 -8.08 -23.38
N PHE A 411 -0.40 -6.98 -24.06
CA PHE A 411 -1.40 -6.16 -24.75
C PHE A 411 -1.30 -6.19 -26.27
N GLU A 412 -0.29 -6.88 -26.82
CA GLU A 412 -0.08 -7.05 -28.27
C GLU A 412 -0.18 -5.71 -29.02
N ASP A 413 -1.14 -5.57 -29.95
CA ASP A 413 -1.39 -4.35 -30.73
C ASP A 413 -2.05 -3.22 -29.92
N GLU A 414 -2.54 -3.47 -28.71
CA GLU A 414 -3.07 -2.46 -27.78
C GLU A 414 -2.01 -1.86 -26.83
N VAL A 415 -0.72 -2.19 -27.02
CA VAL A 415 0.36 -1.73 -26.12
C VAL A 415 0.45 -0.20 -26.01
N ASP A 416 0.20 0.54 -27.08
CA ASP A 416 0.23 1.99 -27.08
C ASP A 416 -0.95 2.59 -26.29
N LYS A 417 -2.13 1.96 -26.36
CA LYS A 417 -3.28 2.28 -25.52
C LYS A 417 -2.93 2.10 -24.04
N PHE A 418 -2.30 0.96 -23.70
CA PHE A 418 -1.87 0.68 -22.34
C PHE A 418 -0.92 1.78 -21.83
N LYS A 419 0.18 2.03 -22.54
CA LYS A 419 1.19 3.00 -22.12
C LYS A 419 0.61 4.42 -21.95
N PHE A 420 -0.26 4.82 -22.88
CA PHE A 420 -0.94 6.11 -22.77
C PHE A 420 -1.86 6.18 -21.54
N SER A 421 -2.69 5.15 -21.34
CA SER A 421 -3.63 5.08 -20.21
C SER A 421 -2.91 5.03 -18.87
N HIS A 422 -1.84 4.22 -18.76
CA HIS A 422 -1.04 4.06 -17.55
C HIS A 422 -0.38 5.39 -17.14
N LEU A 423 0.30 6.07 -18.07
CA LEU A 423 0.94 7.35 -17.78
C LEU A 423 -0.08 8.45 -17.47
N GLN A 424 -1.20 8.50 -18.23
CA GLN A 424 -2.30 9.42 -17.93
C GLN A 424 -2.91 9.11 -16.55
N GLY A 425 -3.09 7.83 -16.23
CA GLY A 425 -3.59 7.36 -14.94
C GLY A 425 -2.75 7.82 -13.77
N ALA A 426 -1.42 7.76 -13.90
CA ALA A 426 -0.48 8.26 -12.89
C ALA A 426 -0.72 9.73 -12.56
N ILE A 427 -0.99 10.57 -13.55
CA ILE A 427 -1.32 12.00 -13.33
C ILE A 427 -2.72 12.17 -12.74
N LEU A 428 -3.72 11.44 -13.24
CA LEU A 428 -5.11 11.55 -12.79
C LEU A 428 -5.31 11.07 -11.35
N PHE A 429 -4.43 10.20 -10.85
CA PHE A 429 -4.45 9.68 -9.49
C PHE A 429 -4.00 10.74 -8.45
N LEU A 430 -3.01 11.58 -8.76
CA LEU A 430 -2.39 12.50 -7.79
C LEU A 430 -3.39 13.45 -7.11
N PRO A 431 -4.35 14.09 -7.80
CA PRO A 431 -5.35 14.92 -7.14
C PRO A 431 -6.24 14.15 -6.15
N TYR A 432 -6.64 12.92 -6.48
CA TYR A 432 -7.48 12.12 -5.60
C TYR A 432 -6.71 11.69 -4.33
N GLY A 433 -5.47 11.27 -4.47
CA GLY A 433 -4.64 10.91 -3.31
C GLY A 433 -4.40 12.10 -2.37
N ALA A 434 -4.14 13.28 -2.92
CA ALA A 434 -3.99 14.51 -2.15
C ALA A 434 -5.32 14.96 -1.48
N LEU A 435 -6.45 14.77 -2.16
CA LEU A 435 -7.79 14.99 -1.59
C LEU A 435 -8.04 14.12 -0.35
N ILE A 436 -7.75 12.82 -0.44
CA ILE A 436 -7.93 11.86 0.66
C ILE A 436 -7.09 12.29 1.86
N ASP A 437 -5.86 12.76 1.65
CA ASP A 437 -5.01 13.22 2.74
C ASP A 437 -5.53 14.52 3.38
N GLU A 438 -5.91 15.54 2.60
CA GLU A 438 -6.49 16.79 3.13
C GLU A 438 -7.78 16.52 3.91
N PHE A 439 -8.60 15.58 3.43
CA PHE A 439 -9.81 15.14 4.14
C PHE A 439 -9.49 14.53 5.50
N GLN A 440 -8.47 13.65 5.59
CA GLN A 440 -8.08 13.04 6.85
C GLN A 440 -7.50 14.08 7.83
N HIS A 441 -6.74 15.07 7.36
CA HIS A 441 -6.32 16.20 8.18
C HIS A 441 -7.52 16.94 8.78
N TYR A 442 -8.52 17.29 7.95
CA TYR A 442 -9.75 17.92 8.46
C TYR A 442 -10.43 17.07 9.53
N VAL A 443 -10.59 15.76 9.29
CA VAL A 443 -11.29 14.86 10.21
C VAL A 443 -10.59 14.80 11.57
N TYR A 444 -9.27 14.63 11.61
CA TYR A 444 -8.53 14.47 12.86
C TYR A 444 -8.20 15.80 13.55
N GLU A 445 -8.26 16.91 12.85
CA GLU A 445 -8.26 18.25 13.44
C GLU A 445 -9.63 18.64 14.01
N ASN A 446 -10.71 18.01 13.54
CA ASN A 446 -12.10 18.25 13.95
C ASN A 446 -12.79 16.93 14.37
N PRO A 447 -12.31 16.23 15.42
CA PRO A 447 -12.78 14.88 15.77
C PRO A 447 -14.26 14.85 16.22
N THR A 448 -14.82 16.00 16.58
CA THR A 448 -16.23 16.15 16.98
C THR A 448 -17.18 16.46 15.83
N ALA A 449 -16.66 16.66 14.61
CA ALA A 449 -17.48 16.84 13.42
C ALA A 449 -18.41 15.63 13.22
N THR A 450 -19.65 15.90 12.88
CA THR A 450 -20.64 14.84 12.61
C THR A 450 -20.34 14.11 11.29
N PRO A 451 -20.82 12.88 11.10
CA PRO A 451 -20.69 12.18 9.82
C PRO A 451 -21.17 12.98 8.61
N VAL A 452 -22.28 13.71 8.75
CA VAL A 452 -22.82 14.58 7.69
C VAL A 452 -21.87 15.74 7.37
N GLU A 453 -21.28 16.39 8.38
CA GLU A 453 -20.27 17.44 8.18
C GLU A 453 -19.03 16.90 7.51
N ARG A 454 -18.55 15.70 7.88
CA ARG A 454 -17.41 15.05 7.22
C ARG A 454 -17.69 14.78 5.75
N ARG A 455 -18.85 14.22 5.39
CA ARG A 455 -19.22 14.00 3.99
C ARG A 455 -19.31 15.32 3.22
N LYS A 456 -19.96 16.34 3.79
CA LYS A 456 -20.04 17.66 3.17
C LYS A 456 -18.65 18.26 2.89
N THR A 457 -17.75 18.20 3.87
CA THR A 457 -16.38 18.69 3.70
C THR A 457 -15.64 17.90 2.63
N PHE A 458 -15.79 16.56 2.60
CA PHE A 458 -15.20 15.77 1.53
C PHE A 458 -15.66 16.25 0.14
N ARG A 459 -16.98 16.48 -0.03
CA ARG A 459 -17.52 16.98 -1.31
C ARG A 459 -17.00 18.37 -1.70
N GLU A 460 -16.80 19.25 -0.72
CA GLU A 460 -16.20 20.58 -0.95
C GLU A 460 -14.75 20.47 -1.38
N LEU A 461 -13.95 19.63 -0.72
CA LEU A 461 -12.58 19.33 -1.09
C LEU A 461 -12.52 18.64 -2.47
N GLU A 462 -13.41 17.70 -2.73
CA GLU A 462 -13.45 17.01 -4.02
C GLU A 462 -13.66 17.98 -5.19
N LYS A 463 -14.50 18.98 -5.06
CA LYS A 463 -14.68 20.03 -6.07
C LYS A 463 -13.41 20.86 -6.30
N LYS A 464 -12.55 20.97 -5.29
CA LYS A 464 -11.24 21.65 -5.38
C LYS A 464 -10.21 20.83 -6.16
N TYR A 465 -10.14 19.51 -5.89
CA TYR A 465 -9.15 18.61 -6.47
C TYR A 465 -9.60 17.95 -7.78
N LEU A 466 -10.90 17.70 -7.94
CA LEU A 466 -11.52 17.01 -9.06
C LEU A 466 -12.69 17.83 -9.64
N PRO A 467 -12.42 19.06 -10.11
CA PRO A 467 -13.48 20.01 -10.54
C PRO A 467 -14.31 19.50 -11.72
N HIS A 468 -13.80 18.54 -12.48
CA HIS A 468 -14.47 17.91 -13.63
C HIS A 468 -15.54 16.88 -13.23
N ARG A 469 -15.55 16.39 -11.97
CA ARG A 469 -16.35 15.23 -11.55
C ARG A 469 -17.83 15.56 -11.42
N ASP A 470 -18.64 14.88 -12.22
CA ASP A 470 -20.11 14.98 -12.28
C ASP A 470 -20.74 13.63 -11.90
N TYR A 471 -21.46 13.60 -10.80
CA TYR A 471 -22.09 12.39 -10.26
C TYR A 471 -23.46 12.06 -10.84
N ASP A 472 -23.96 12.83 -11.80
CA ASP A 472 -25.24 12.62 -12.49
C ASP A 472 -26.43 12.52 -11.51
N GLY A 473 -26.37 13.27 -10.39
CA GLY A 473 -27.42 13.34 -9.38
C GLY A 473 -27.49 12.14 -8.42
N ILE A 474 -26.48 11.25 -8.37
CA ILE A 474 -26.46 10.14 -7.39
C ILE A 474 -26.28 10.72 -5.99
N LYS A 475 -27.34 10.61 -5.18
CA LYS A 475 -27.48 11.27 -3.89
C LYS A 475 -26.28 11.06 -2.97
N ILE A 476 -25.91 9.82 -2.66
CA ILE A 476 -24.81 9.53 -1.72
C ILE A 476 -23.48 10.14 -2.20
N LEU A 477 -23.23 10.18 -3.50
CA LEU A 477 -22.02 10.74 -4.08
C LEU A 477 -22.05 12.28 -4.06
N GLU A 478 -23.19 12.90 -4.36
CA GLU A 478 -23.39 14.35 -4.24
C GLU A 478 -23.31 14.83 -2.78
N GLU A 479 -23.68 13.98 -1.83
CA GLU A 479 -23.51 14.21 -0.39
C GLU A 479 -22.09 13.98 0.12
N GLY A 480 -21.15 13.54 -0.75
CA GLY A 480 -19.74 13.35 -0.42
C GLY A 480 -19.38 11.98 0.15
N GLY A 481 -20.14 10.93 -0.18
CA GLY A 481 -19.88 9.55 0.27
C GLY A 481 -18.92 8.75 -0.59
N PHE A 482 -18.25 9.37 -1.60
CA PHE A 482 -17.35 8.64 -2.49
C PHE A 482 -16.19 7.95 -1.76
N TRP A 483 -15.66 8.55 -0.69
CA TRP A 483 -14.54 8.02 0.09
C TRP A 483 -14.87 6.74 0.89
N PHE A 484 -16.13 6.37 1.04
CA PHE A 484 -16.52 5.14 1.74
C PHE A 484 -15.89 3.87 1.16
N ARG A 485 -15.56 3.90 -0.13
CA ARG A 485 -14.87 2.81 -0.82
C ARG A 485 -13.37 2.73 -0.53
N GLN A 486 -12.81 3.77 0.12
CA GLN A 486 -11.38 3.88 0.33
C GLN A 486 -10.97 3.24 1.66
N GLY A 487 -10.63 1.95 1.63
CA GLY A 487 -10.29 1.16 2.82
C GLY A 487 -9.19 1.79 3.68
N HIS A 488 -8.20 2.43 3.05
CA HIS A 488 -7.10 3.11 3.74
C HIS A 488 -7.58 4.19 4.74
N VAL A 489 -8.68 4.89 4.44
CA VAL A 489 -9.26 5.89 5.36
C VAL A 489 -9.72 5.25 6.66
N PHE A 490 -10.23 4.01 6.58
CA PHE A 490 -10.71 3.26 7.75
C PHE A 490 -9.57 2.55 8.49
N SER A 491 -8.68 1.87 7.78
CA SER A 491 -7.68 0.96 8.38
C SER A 491 -6.28 1.55 8.54
N SER A 492 -5.88 2.50 7.68
CA SER A 492 -4.50 3.00 7.60
C SER A 492 -4.45 4.51 7.41
N PRO A 493 -4.86 5.30 8.44
CA PRO A 493 -4.95 6.75 8.32
C PRO A 493 -3.59 7.38 7.96
N PHE A 494 -3.66 8.37 7.07
CA PHE A 494 -2.51 9.09 6.48
C PHE A 494 -1.61 8.27 5.53
N TYR A 495 -1.92 7.00 5.26
CA TYR A 495 -1.12 6.21 4.32
C TYR A 495 -1.33 6.63 2.87
N TYR A 496 -2.54 7.02 2.47
CA TYR A 496 -2.90 7.17 1.06
C TYR A 496 -2.08 8.23 0.30
N ILE A 497 -1.55 9.24 0.98
CA ILE A 497 -0.65 10.25 0.39
C ILE A 497 0.69 9.63 -0.06
N ASP A 498 1.14 8.55 0.57
CA ASP A 498 2.41 7.89 0.30
C ASP A 498 2.47 7.39 -1.13
N TYR A 499 1.35 6.88 -1.65
CA TYR A 499 1.21 6.52 -3.07
C TYR A 499 1.49 7.71 -4.01
N THR A 500 1.05 8.90 -3.64
CA THR A 500 1.25 10.08 -4.49
C THR A 500 2.70 10.57 -4.45
N LEU A 501 3.33 10.55 -3.28
CA LEU A 501 4.75 10.85 -3.11
C LEU A 501 5.61 9.89 -3.92
N ALA A 502 5.30 8.60 -3.81
CA ALA A 502 5.96 7.55 -4.57
C ALA A 502 5.72 7.68 -6.08
N GLN A 503 4.50 8.04 -6.50
CA GLN A 503 4.19 8.24 -7.93
C GLN A 503 5.05 9.35 -8.54
N VAL A 504 5.27 10.43 -7.81
CA VAL A 504 6.18 11.51 -8.25
C VAL A 504 7.63 10.99 -8.40
N CYS A 505 8.08 10.14 -7.48
CA CYS A 505 9.39 9.50 -7.58
C CYS A 505 9.46 8.50 -8.75
N ALA A 506 8.41 7.70 -8.96
CA ALA A 506 8.32 6.76 -10.08
C ALA A 506 8.29 7.44 -11.44
N LEU A 507 7.63 8.61 -11.56
CA LEU A 507 7.67 9.42 -12.78
C LEU A 507 9.08 9.97 -13.06
N GLN A 508 9.87 10.27 -12.04
CA GLN A 508 11.28 10.63 -12.21
C GLN A 508 12.10 9.42 -12.68
N PHE A 509 11.85 8.21 -12.18
CA PHE A 509 12.47 7.00 -12.71
C PHE A 509 12.06 6.72 -14.15
N TRP A 510 10.78 6.92 -14.50
CA TRP A 510 10.30 6.80 -15.87
C TRP A 510 11.04 7.74 -16.84
N GLU A 511 11.28 8.99 -16.45
CA GLU A 511 12.07 9.94 -17.24
C GLU A 511 13.53 9.45 -17.38
N LYS A 512 14.19 9.12 -16.26
CA LYS A 512 15.58 8.62 -16.24
C LYS A 512 15.75 7.35 -17.07
N ASP A 513 14.78 6.42 -17.01
CA ASP A 513 14.81 5.17 -17.77
C ASP A 513 14.77 5.41 -19.28
N ARG A 514 13.98 6.37 -19.73
CA ARG A 514 13.92 6.79 -21.13
C ARG A 514 15.20 7.48 -21.62
N GLU A 515 15.89 8.19 -20.75
CA GLU A 515 17.15 8.85 -21.06
C GLU A 515 18.32 7.88 -21.03
N ASN A 516 18.43 7.06 -20.00
CA ASN A 516 19.51 6.09 -19.79
C ASN A 516 19.05 4.94 -18.87
N HIS A 517 18.61 3.85 -19.48
CA HIS A 517 18.12 2.66 -18.77
C HIS A 517 19.15 2.09 -17.77
N GLU A 518 20.42 1.97 -18.16
CA GLU A 518 21.44 1.36 -17.29
C GLU A 518 21.66 2.16 -16.00
N GLU A 519 21.66 3.49 -16.09
CA GLU A 519 21.80 4.35 -14.92
C GLU A 519 20.53 4.35 -14.06
N ALA A 520 19.35 4.45 -14.67
CA ALA A 520 18.06 4.40 -13.96
C ALA A 520 17.89 3.07 -13.21
N TRP A 521 18.17 1.95 -13.87
CA TRP A 521 18.10 0.62 -13.26
C TRP A 521 19.11 0.45 -12.11
N LYS A 522 20.33 0.94 -12.28
CA LYS A 522 21.35 0.93 -11.21
C LYS A 522 20.88 1.70 -9.98
N ASP A 523 20.30 2.88 -10.16
CA ASP A 523 19.76 3.69 -9.06
C ASP A 523 18.58 3.00 -8.38
N TYR A 524 17.68 2.41 -9.16
CA TYR A 524 16.54 1.64 -8.65
C TYR A 524 17.00 0.38 -7.87
N LEU A 525 17.96 -0.38 -8.41
CA LEU A 525 18.50 -1.56 -7.73
C LEU A 525 19.26 -1.18 -6.44
N THR A 526 19.94 -0.03 -6.44
CA THR A 526 20.57 0.52 -5.23
C THR A 526 19.53 0.83 -4.17
N LEU A 527 18.39 1.40 -4.57
CA LEU A 527 17.25 1.67 -3.70
C LEU A 527 16.66 0.36 -3.14
N CYS A 528 16.41 -0.65 -3.98
CA CYS A 528 15.91 -1.96 -3.55
C CYS A 528 16.84 -2.62 -2.51
N ARG A 529 18.15 -2.62 -2.78
CA ARG A 529 19.17 -3.19 -1.90
C ARG A 529 19.34 -2.43 -0.59
N ALA A 530 18.95 -1.16 -0.54
CA ALA A 530 19.00 -0.40 0.70
C ALA A 530 17.91 -0.81 1.70
N GLY A 531 16.81 -1.41 1.25
CA GLY A 531 15.68 -1.72 2.12
C GLY A 531 15.24 -0.52 2.97
N GLY A 532 14.94 -0.77 4.23
CA GLY A 532 14.55 0.24 5.22
C GLY A 532 15.69 0.85 6.03
N THR A 533 16.92 0.90 5.50
CA THR A 533 18.10 1.41 6.24
C THR A 533 18.14 2.92 6.43
N LYS A 534 17.23 3.64 5.80
CA LYS A 534 17.12 5.12 5.84
C LYS A 534 15.66 5.56 5.82
N PRO A 535 15.34 6.75 6.35
CA PRO A 535 14.04 7.35 6.18
C PRO A 535 13.81 7.80 4.72
N PHE A 536 12.58 8.20 4.40
CA PHE A 536 12.10 8.50 3.04
C PHE A 536 13.02 9.43 2.25
N LEU A 537 13.32 10.63 2.78
CA LEU A 537 14.15 11.59 2.06
C LEU A 537 15.60 11.12 1.91
N GLY A 538 16.07 10.29 2.86
CA GLY A 538 17.36 9.62 2.77
C GLY A 538 17.41 8.62 1.61
N LEU A 539 16.33 7.87 1.38
CA LEU A 539 16.18 6.90 0.27
C LEU A 539 16.00 7.62 -1.07
N VAL A 540 15.17 8.68 -1.12
CA VAL A 540 15.00 9.53 -2.31
C VAL A 540 16.36 10.08 -2.78
N LYS A 541 17.17 10.59 -1.86
CA LYS A 541 18.52 11.06 -2.16
C LYS A 541 19.44 9.94 -2.62
N LEU A 542 19.39 8.77 -2.00
CA LEU A 542 20.19 7.60 -2.38
C LEU A 542 19.91 7.15 -3.81
N ALA A 543 18.66 7.24 -4.24
CA ALA A 543 18.20 6.91 -5.59
C ALA A 543 18.45 8.02 -6.63
N ASN A 544 19.15 9.10 -6.25
CA ASN A 544 19.38 10.27 -7.10
C ASN A 544 18.07 10.89 -7.64
N LEU A 545 17.02 10.92 -6.79
CA LEU A 545 15.72 11.53 -7.08
C LEU A 545 15.60 12.90 -6.39
N ASN A 546 14.75 13.76 -6.95
CA ASN A 546 14.43 15.05 -6.36
C ASN A 546 13.39 14.90 -5.26
N ASN A 547 13.55 15.62 -4.16
CA ASN A 547 12.62 15.65 -3.05
C ASN A 547 11.26 16.23 -3.48
N PRO A 548 10.14 15.49 -3.37
CA PRO A 548 8.81 15.91 -3.82
C PRO A 548 8.23 17.09 -3.01
N PHE A 549 8.73 17.37 -1.81
CA PHE A 549 8.27 18.49 -0.98
C PHE A 549 8.85 19.85 -1.39
N ILE A 550 9.92 19.86 -2.19
CA ILE A 550 10.55 21.11 -2.63
C ILE A 550 9.72 21.77 -3.74
N ASP A 551 9.48 23.07 -3.58
CA ASP A 551 8.76 23.87 -4.58
C ASP A 551 9.37 23.73 -5.98
N GLY A 552 8.50 23.51 -6.96
CA GLY A 552 8.88 23.33 -8.35
C GLY A 552 9.29 21.90 -8.75
N THR A 553 9.48 20.96 -7.78
CA THR A 553 9.78 19.57 -8.11
C THR A 553 8.64 18.93 -8.90
N ILE A 554 7.39 19.13 -8.49
CA ILE A 554 6.22 18.59 -9.19
C ILE A 554 6.18 19.09 -10.63
N LYS A 555 6.30 20.41 -10.82
CA LYS A 555 6.32 21.02 -12.15
C LYS A 555 7.42 20.44 -13.05
N LYS A 556 8.62 20.27 -12.51
CA LYS A 556 9.75 19.69 -13.25
C LYS A 556 9.47 18.24 -13.64
N THR A 557 8.96 17.44 -12.70
CA THR A 557 8.68 16.01 -12.91
C THR A 557 7.61 15.77 -13.96
N ILE A 558 6.56 16.60 -14.02
CA ILE A 558 5.48 16.40 -14.99
C ILE A 558 5.78 16.94 -16.39
N ALA A 559 6.77 17.81 -16.57
CA ALA A 559 7.06 18.43 -17.88
C ALA A 559 7.33 17.38 -18.98
N PRO A 560 8.20 16.37 -18.80
CA PRO A 560 8.40 15.31 -19.80
C PRO A 560 7.19 14.40 -19.98
N VAL A 561 6.34 14.25 -18.95
CA VAL A 561 5.08 13.49 -19.03
C VAL A 561 4.09 14.19 -19.96
N VAL A 562 3.93 15.50 -19.79
CA VAL A 562 3.08 16.34 -20.66
C VAL A 562 3.57 16.26 -22.10
N GLU A 563 4.88 16.43 -22.32
CA GLU A 563 5.47 16.33 -23.65
C GLU A 563 5.18 14.99 -24.32
N TYR A 564 5.34 13.88 -23.60
CA TYR A 564 5.04 12.55 -24.11
C TYR A 564 3.55 12.40 -24.47
N LEU A 565 2.65 12.76 -23.54
CA LEU A 565 1.21 12.64 -23.76
C LEU A 565 0.71 13.52 -24.92
N ASP A 566 1.31 14.69 -25.12
CA ASP A 566 0.95 15.60 -26.22
C ASP A 566 1.44 15.12 -27.60
N GLN A 567 2.49 14.28 -27.65
CA GLN A 567 3.00 13.67 -28.89
C GLN A 567 2.16 12.46 -29.32
N VAL A 568 1.39 11.85 -28.42
CA VAL A 568 0.55 10.67 -28.76
C VAL A 568 -0.74 11.12 -29.46
N ASP A 569 -0.96 10.60 -30.65
CA ASP A 569 -2.22 10.74 -31.38
C ASP A 569 -3.24 9.71 -30.91
N ASP A 570 -3.89 10.02 -29.80
CA ASP A 570 -4.87 9.15 -29.13
C ASP A 570 -6.23 9.05 -29.86
N SER A 571 -6.39 9.73 -31.00
CA SER A 571 -7.55 9.57 -31.89
C SER A 571 -7.49 8.25 -32.70
N LYS A 572 -6.35 7.57 -32.66
CA LYS A 572 -6.13 6.28 -33.36
C LYS A 572 -6.51 5.04 -32.53
N PHE A 573 -6.82 5.24 -31.26
CA PHE A 573 -7.06 4.18 -30.29
C PHE A 573 -8.52 3.70 -30.17
#